data_08fc3cd5fd915db2f27f3cb95f7933ff
#
_entry.id   08fc3cd5fd915db2f27f3cb95f7933ff
#
_cell.length_a   1.000
_cell.length_b   1.000
_cell.length_c   1.000
_cell.angle_alpha   90.00
_cell.angle_beta   90.00
_cell.angle_gamma   90.00
#
_symmetry.space_group_name_H-M   'P 1'
#
loop_
_entity.id
_entity.type
_entity.pdbx_description
1 polymer ?
#
loop_
_entity_poly.entity_id
_entity_poly.type
_entity_poly.pdbx_seq_one_letter_code
_entity_poly.pdbx_strand_id
1 'polypeptide(L)'
;IIADNRPMYYAVVVPEEIEGFKKDKKISAENFVARVAEFIELDNKQQNKLVIDILKSPMFREVVVKTDLSEIELSESTSNIKYLKGLNISSAFVREYPYNDLFLSVLGYVGKATQKDFDTYDGILTNLDYIGKTGLESVYQKELHGSHGQEIVAINAGGRVINREIKYNPVEGKK
;
A
#
# COMPACT_ATOMS: atom_id res chain seq x y z
N ILE A 1 22.43 -14.37 -1.77
CA ILE A 1 20.96 -14.18 -1.70
C ILE A 1 20.46 -14.09 -3.14
N ILE A 2 19.54 -14.96 -3.54
CA ILE A 2 19.00 -15.02 -4.91
C ILE A 2 17.61 -14.35 -5.02
N ALA A 3 16.96 -14.13 -3.91
CA ALA A 3 15.73 -13.35 -3.79
C ALA A 3 15.73 -12.68 -2.41
N ASP A 4 15.37 -11.39 -2.36
CA ASP A 4 15.38 -10.59 -1.14
C ASP A 4 14.11 -9.72 -1.07
N ASN A 5 13.88 -9.08 0.06
CA ASN A 5 12.79 -8.16 0.27
C ASN A 5 13.33 -6.72 0.36
N ARG A 6 13.00 -5.90 -0.63
CA ARG A 6 13.34 -4.48 -0.65
C ARG A 6 12.22 -3.67 0.03
N PRO A 7 12.54 -2.75 0.95
CA PRO A 7 11.53 -1.81 1.42
C PRO A 7 11.07 -0.92 0.27
N MET A 8 9.76 -0.75 0.16
CA MET A 8 9.12 0.15 -0.79
C MET A 8 8.28 1.15 0.01
N TYR A 9 8.43 2.41 -0.29
CA TYR A 9 7.61 3.46 0.31
C TYR A 9 6.49 3.86 -0.63
N TYR A 10 5.32 4.09 -0.08
CA TYR A 10 4.16 4.53 -0.84
C TYR A 10 3.40 5.62 -0.10
N ALA A 11 2.81 6.53 -0.88
CA ALA A 11 2.00 7.61 -0.35
C ALA A 11 0.51 7.24 -0.43
N VAL A 12 -0.20 7.52 0.66
CA VAL A 12 -1.66 7.36 0.75
C VAL A 12 -2.28 8.66 1.25
N VAL A 13 -3.55 8.87 0.94
CA VAL A 13 -4.33 9.99 1.46
C VAL A 13 -5.61 9.50 2.11
N VAL A 14 -5.94 10.08 3.26
CA VAL A 14 -7.24 9.91 3.91
C VAL A 14 -8.11 11.11 3.55
N PRO A 15 -9.19 10.92 2.75
CA PRO A 15 -10.00 12.04 2.26
C PRO A 15 -10.53 12.97 3.35
N GLU A 16 -10.92 12.43 4.50
CA GLU A 16 -11.43 13.23 5.63
C GLU A 16 -10.42 14.23 6.19
N GLU A 17 -9.13 13.93 6.08
CA GLU A 17 -8.05 14.75 6.62
C GLU A 17 -7.61 15.85 5.64
N ILE A 18 -8.05 15.80 4.37
CA ILE A 18 -7.79 16.87 3.40
C ILE A 18 -8.45 18.16 3.86
N GLU A 19 -7.68 19.24 3.82
CA GLU A 19 -8.16 20.54 4.23
C GLU A 19 -9.33 21.02 3.37
N GLY A 20 -10.45 21.36 4.03
CA GLY A 20 -11.65 21.84 3.36
C GLY A 20 -12.53 20.74 2.73
N PHE A 21 -12.16 19.47 2.78
CA PHE A 21 -12.88 18.38 2.11
C PHE A 21 -14.36 18.27 2.54
N LYS A 22 -14.68 18.63 3.79
CA LYS A 22 -16.07 18.65 4.29
C LYS A 22 -16.91 19.79 3.70
N LYS A 23 -16.27 20.88 3.24
CA LYS A 23 -16.96 22.05 2.67
C LYS A 23 -17.20 21.85 1.17
N ASP A 24 -16.16 21.54 0.43
CA ASP A 24 -16.23 21.25 -0.99
C ASP A 24 -15.27 20.12 -1.33
N LYS A 25 -15.80 18.92 -1.58
CA LYS A 25 -15.02 17.72 -1.84
C LYS A 25 -14.18 17.85 -3.12
N LYS A 26 -14.77 18.38 -4.19
CA LYS A 26 -14.13 18.42 -5.50
C LYS A 26 -12.98 19.41 -5.51
N ILE A 27 -13.22 20.65 -5.12
CA ILE A 27 -12.19 21.71 -5.09
C ILE A 27 -11.07 21.31 -4.13
N SER A 28 -11.40 20.74 -2.97
CA SER A 28 -10.38 20.31 -2.00
C SER A 28 -9.54 19.15 -2.50
N ALA A 29 -10.13 18.17 -3.21
CA ALA A 29 -9.40 17.08 -3.82
C ALA A 29 -8.47 17.57 -4.95
N GLU A 30 -8.96 18.45 -5.83
CA GLU A 30 -8.16 19.04 -6.91
C GLU A 30 -6.98 19.86 -6.36
N ASN A 31 -7.21 20.72 -5.37
CA ASN A 31 -6.15 21.49 -4.73
C ASN A 31 -5.14 20.62 -3.98
N PHE A 32 -5.59 19.55 -3.34
CA PHE A 32 -4.72 18.59 -2.68
C PHE A 32 -3.82 17.90 -3.69
N VAL A 33 -4.39 17.35 -4.76
CA VAL A 33 -3.64 16.65 -5.81
C VAL A 33 -2.63 17.57 -6.49
N ALA A 34 -3.01 18.83 -6.76
CA ALA A 34 -2.08 19.82 -7.31
C ALA A 34 -0.87 20.07 -6.39
N ARG A 35 -1.10 20.22 -5.08
CA ARG A 35 -0.02 20.38 -4.10
C ARG A 35 0.87 19.13 -3.96
N VAL A 36 0.26 17.95 -3.97
CA VAL A 36 1.02 16.69 -3.92
C VAL A 36 1.90 16.53 -5.15
N ALA A 37 1.41 16.94 -6.32
CA ALA A 37 2.15 16.88 -7.57
C ALA A 37 3.40 17.79 -7.64
N GLU A 38 3.56 18.71 -6.69
CA GLU A 38 4.79 19.51 -6.54
C GLU A 38 5.96 18.69 -5.95
N PHE A 39 5.67 17.61 -5.22
CA PHE A 39 6.65 16.80 -4.49
C PHE A 39 6.70 15.34 -4.94
N ILE A 40 5.63 14.87 -5.56
CA ILE A 40 5.50 13.51 -6.08
C ILE A 40 5.19 13.59 -7.56
N GLU A 41 6.04 13.01 -8.38
CA GLU A 41 5.84 12.99 -9.84
C GLU A 41 4.56 12.23 -10.21
N LEU A 42 3.56 12.98 -10.64
CA LEU A 42 2.28 12.46 -11.13
C LEU A 42 1.99 13.04 -12.50
N ASP A 43 1.78 12.18 -13.49
CA ASP A 43 1.32 12.64 -14.80
C ASP A 43 -0.14 13.14 -14.74
N ASN A 44 -0.58 13.87 -15.75
CA ASN A 44 -1.93 14.44 -15.80
C ASN A 44 -3.03 13.37 -15.72
N LYS A 45 -2.78 12.16 -16.21
CA LYS A 45 -3.74 11.04 -16.13
C LYS A 45 -3.83 10.50 -14.71
N GLN A 46 -2.68 10.36 -14.04
CA GLN A 46 -2.60 9.94 -12.65
C GLN A 46 -3.26 10.94 -11.73
N GLN A 47 -3.02 12.25 -11.92
CA GLN A 47 -3.67 13.32 -11.16
C GLN A 47 -5.19 13.26 -11.29
N ASN A 48 -5.72 13.20 -12.52
CA ASN A 48 -7.16 13.12 -12.76
C ASN A 48 -7.77 11.84 -12.17
N LYS A 49 -7.09 10.70 -12.29
CA LYS A 49 -7.52 9.45 -11.68
C LYS A 49 -7.56 9.55 -10.16
N LEU A 50 -6.52 10.12 -9.56
CA LEU A 50 -6.42 10.29 -8.12
C LEU A 50 -7.56 11.16 -7.57
N VAL A 51 -7.90 12.27 -8.23
CA VAL A 51 -9.08 13.09 -7.86
C VAL A 51 -10.35 12.26 -7.86
N ILE A 52 -10.58 11.45 -8.92
CA ILE A 52 -11.76 10.59 -9.02
C ILE A 52 -11.76 9.53 -7.90
N ASP A 53 -10.63 8.91 -7.62
CA ASP A 53 -10.50 7.88 -6.61
C ASP A 53 -10.75 8.46 -5.21
N ILE A 54 -10.23 9.65 -4.90
CA ILE A 54 -10.52 10.38 -3.65
C ILE A 54 -12.01 10.68 -3.51
N LEU A 55 -12.67 11.15 -4.57
CA LEU A 55 -14.09 11.51 -4.53
C LEU A 55 -15.02 10.31 -4.38
N LYS A 56 -14.63 9.15 -4.91
CA LYS A 56 -15.42 7.90 -4.84
C LYS A 56 -15.18 7.11 -3.56
N SER A 57 -14.05 7.31 -2.90
CA SER A 57 -13.68 6.57 -1.70
C SER A 57 -14.49 7.02 -0.48
N PRO A 58 -14.76 6.11 0.47
CA PRO A 58 -15.23 6.48 1.79
C PRO A 58 -14.25 7.47 2.45
N MET A 59 -14.77 8.44 3.20
CA MET A 59 -14.00 9.55 3.76
C MET A 59 -12.82 9.13 4.66
N PHE A 60 -12.94 7.98 5.31
CA PHE A 60 -11.96 7.43 6.25
C PHE A 60 -11.08 6.32 5.66
N ARG A 61 -11.28 5.97 4.38
CA ARG A 61 -10.47 4.94 3.71
C ARG A 61 -9.27 5.57 3.03
N GLU A 62 -8.11 4.97 3.25
CA GLU A 62 -6.90 5.35 2.53
C GLU A 62 -7.04 5.13 1.02
N VAL A 63 -6.61 6.12 0.26
CA VAL A 63 -6.49 6.09 -1.20
C VAL A 63 -5.02 6.16 -1.55
N VAL A 64 -4.54 5.23 -2.36
CA VAL A 64 -3.13 5.21 -2.79
C VAL A 64 -2.89 6.35 -3.77
N VAL A 65 -1.94 7.21 -3.44
CA VAL A 65 -1.47 8.33 -4.27
C VAL A 65 -0.44 7.82 -5.28
N LYS A 66 0.64 7.22 -4.77
CA LYS A 66 1.71 6.62 -5.58
C LYS A 66 2.38 5.50 -4.80
N THR A 67 2.73 4.44 -5.50
CA THR A 67 3.57 3.35 -4.99
C THR A 67 5.01 3.54 -5.45
N ASP A 68 5.96 2.95 -4.70
CA ASP A 68 7.40 2.96 -5.01
C ASP A 68 7.94 4.38 -5.20
N LEU A 69 7.85 5.18 -4.13
CA LEU A 69 8.40 6.53 -4.10
C LEU A 69 9.92 6.46 -4.23
N SER A 70 10.49 7.31 -5.07
CA SER A 70 11.93 7.52 -5.14
C SER A 70 12.45 8.16 -3.84
N GLU A 71 13.76 8.06 -3.59
CA GLU A 71 14.38 8.67 -2.39
C GLU A 71 14.15 10.19 -2.34
N ILE A 72 14.15 10.84 -3.50
CA ILE A 72 13.90 12.29 -3.61
C ILE A 72 12.46 12.59 -3.22
N GLU A 73 11.48 11.91 -3.83
CA GLU A 73 10.05 12.09 -3.52
C GLU A 73 9.73 11.79 -2.05
N LEU A 74 10.35 10.75 -1.49
CA LEU A 74 10.20 10.40 -0.08
C LEU A 74 10.72 11.51 0.83
N SER A 75 11.92 12.03 0.53
CA SER A 75 12.55 13.11 1.30
C SER A 75 11.74 14.40 1.24
N GLU A 76 11.33 14.81 0.03
CA GLU A 76 10.55 16.03 -0.20
C GLU A 76 9.17 15.95 0.44
N SER A 77 8.46 14.84 0.23
CA SER A 77 7.14 14.63 0.81
C SER A 77 7.19 14.58 2.34
N THR A 78 8.18 13.92 2.93
CA THR A 78 8.35 13.84 4.38
C THR A 78 8.67 15.20 4.98
N SER A 79 9.53 15.98 4.35
CA SER A 79 9.90 17.33 4.80
C SER A 79 8.70 18.29 4.75
N ASN A 80 7.80 18.10 3.79
CA ASN A 80 6.65 18.97 3.55
C ASN A 80 5.31 18.40 4.06
N ILE A 81 5.32 17.29 4.77
CA ILE A 81 4.11 16.57 5.22
C ILE A 81 3.16 17.47 6.03
N LYS A 82 3.69 18.45 6.74
CA LYS A 82 2.90 19.42 7.51
C LYS A 82 1.98 20.28 6.64
N TYR A 83 2.38 20.51 5.39
CA TYR A 83 1.61 21.30 4.41
C TYR A 83 0.67 20.42 3.57
N LEU A 84 0.85 19.10 3.62
CA LEU A 84 0.10 18.10 2.87
C LEU A 84 -0.86 17.33 3.79
N LYS A 85 -1.71 18.07 4.51
CA LYS A 85 -2.69 17.47 5.45
C LYS A 85 -3.50 16.37 4.77
N GLY A 86 -3.49 15.19 5.36
CA GLY A 86 -4.14 13.99 4.84
C GLY A 86 -3.21 13.07 4.05
N LEU A 87 -2.01 13.53 3.67
CA LEU A 87 -0.98 12.66 3.09
C LEU A 87 -0.28 11.88 4.20
N ASN A 88 -0.19 10.57 4.04
CA ASN A 88 0.57 9.68 4.90
C ASN A 88 1.54 8.86 4.04
N ILE A 89 2.73 8.60 4.57
CA ILE A 89 3.73 7.75 3.93
C ILE A 89 3.80 6.46 4.74
N SER A 90 3.66 5.35 4.03
CA SER A 90 3.74 4.00 4.59
C SER A 90 4.81 3.20 3.86
N SER A 91 5.26 2.11 4.49
CA SER A 91 6.23 1.21 3.88
C SER A 91 5.66 -0.19 3.73
N ALA A 92 6.09 -0.87 2.69
CA ALA A 92 5.82 -2.28 2.45
C ALA A 92 7.11 -2.94 1.93
N PHE A 93 7.14 -4.26 1.92
CA PHE A 93 8.23 -5.01 1.30
C PHE A 93 7.82 -5.49 -0.09
N VAL A 94 8.74 -5.33 -1.05
CA VAL A 94 8.61 -5.86 -2.40
C VAL A 94 9.70 -6.88 -2.63
N ARG A 95 9.32 -8.00 -3.25
CA ARG A 95 10.26 -9.06 -3.58
C ARG A 95 11.17 -8.61 -4.71
N GLU A 96 12.47 -8.72 -4.51
CA GLU A 96 13.50 -8.37 -5.47
C GLU A 96 14.32 -9.61 -5.83
N TYR A 97 14.69 -9.71 -7.10
CA TYR A 97 15.47 -10.82 -7.66
C TYR A 97 16.76 -10.27 -8.28
N PRO A 98 17.84 -10.14 -7.52
CA PRO A 98 19.08 -9.50 -8.00
C PRO A 98 19.70 -10.18 -9.23
N TYR A 99 19.40 -11.47 -9.45
CA TYR A 99 19.92 -12.28 -10.55
C TYR A 99 18.79 -12.77 -11.47
N ASN A 100 17.89 -11.88 -11.82
CA ASN A 100 16.64 -12.18 -12.52
C ASN A 100 16.82 -13.05 -13.76
N ASP A 101 17.82 -12.73 -14.61
CA ASP A 101 18.04 -13.40 -15.88
C ASP A 101 18.53 -14.85 -15.74
N LEU A 102 19.17 -15.18 -14.60
CA LEU A 102 19.77 -16.50 -14.40
C LEU A 102 18.83 -17.50 -13.70
N PHE A 103 17.99 -17.03 -12.78
CA PHE A 103 17.25 -17.90 -11.88
C PHE A 103 15.73 -17.81 -12.00
N LEU A 104 15.19 -16.91 -12.83
CA LEU A 104 13.76 -16.66 -12.93
C LEU A 104 12.94 -17.92 -13.24
N SER A 105 13.45 -18.79 -14.09
CA SER A 105 12.77 -20.05 -14.46
C SER A 105 12.69 -21.05 -13.31
N VAL A 106 13.62 -20.99 -12.36
CA VAL A 106 13.65 -21.86 -11.18
C VAL A 106 12.95 -21.21 -10.00
N LEU A 107 13.30 -19.96 -9.71
CA LEU A 107 12.70 -19.19 -8.60
C LEU A 107 11.22 -18.91 -8.83
N GLY A 108 10.84 -18.60 -10.06
CA GLY A 108 9.53 -18.08 -10.36
C GLY A 108 9.41 -16.60 -10.00
N TYR A 109 8.19 -16.15 -9.82
CA TYR A 109 7.89 -14.78 -9.46
C TYR A 109 6.69 -14.68 -8.50
N VAL A 110 6.61 -13.57 -7.79
CA VAL A 110 5.44 -13.23 -6.97
C VAL A 110 4.49 -12.30 -7.73
N GLY A 111 3.21 -12.44 -7.49
CA GLY A 111 2.18 -11.58 -8.07
C GLY A 111 1.02 -11.39 -7.10
N LYS A 112 0.18 -10.41 -7.35
CA LYS A 112 -0.99 -10.15 -6.50
C LYS A 112 -1.87 -11.39 -6.38
N ALA A 113 -2.39 -11.62 -5.18
CA ALA A 113 -3.35 -12.69 -4.93
C ALA A 113 -4.62 -12.50 -5.80
N THR A 114 -5.08 -13.59 -6.40
CA THR A 114 -6.31 -13.66 -7.18
C THR A 114 -7.39 -14.39 -6.40
N GLN A 115 -8.66 -14.34 -6.86
CA GLN A 115 -9.76 -15.05 -6.19
C GLN A 115 -9.46 -16.54 -5.99
N LYS A 116 -8.84 -17.19 -6.97
CA LYS A 116 -8.46 -18.62 -6.87
C LYS A 116 -7.42 -18.88 -5.77
N ASP A 117 -6.54 -17.91 -5.54
CA ASP A 117 -5.52 -18.03 -4.50
C ASP A 117 -6.16 -17.94 -3.11
N PHE A 118 -7.18 -17.08 -2.94
CA PHE A 118 -7.94 -17.00 -1.69
C PHE A 118 -8.62 -18.34 -1.37
N ASP A 119 -9.18 -19.01 -2.37
CA ASP A 119 -9.82 -20.32 -2.20
C ASP A 119 -8.80 -21.41 -1.80
N THR A 120 -7.53 -21.25 -2.22
CA THR A 120 -6.45 -22.21 -1.94
C THR A 120 -5.79 -21.98 -0.58
N TYR A 121 -5.66 -20.72 -0.17
CA TYR A 121 -4.97 -20.28 1.05
C TYR A 121 -5.95 -19.67 2.07
N ASP A 122 -7.07 -20.38 2.32
CA ASP A 122 -8.20 -19.92 3.14
C ASP A 122 -7.78 -19.23 4.44
N GLY A 123 -8.15 -17.95 4.58
CA GLY A 123 -7.94 -17.12 5.77
C GLY A 123 -6.49 -16.66 6.02
N ILE A 124 -5.53 -16.99 5.14
CA ILE A 124 -4.12 -16.60 5.29
C ILE A 124 -3.81 -15.33 4.51
N LEU A 125 -4.48 -15.14 3.36
CA LEU A 125 -4.21 -14.04 2.44
C LEU A 125 -5.13 -12.84 2.65
N THR A 126 -4.59 -11.66 2.36
CA THR A 126 -5.34 -10.41 2.23
C THR A 126 -5.32 -9.91 0.78
N ASN A 127 -6.21 -8.99 0.43
CA ASN A 127 -6.28 -8.40 -0.92
C ASN A 127 -5.02 -7.60 -1.33
N LEU A 128 -4.11 -7.39 -0.40
CA LEU A 128 -2.85 -6.65 -0.63
C LEU A 128 -1.66 -7.57 -0.81
N ASP A 129 -1.84 -8.89 -0.60
CA ASP A 129 -0.73 -9.83 -0.58
C ASP A 129 -0.22 -10.16 -1.97
N TYR A 130 1.08 -10.34 -2.02
CA TYR A 130 1.79 -10.95 -3.13
C TYR A 130 2.09 -12.41 -2.78
N ILE A 131 1.85 -13.29 -3.72
CA ILE A 131 2.08 -14.73 -3.56
C ILE A 131 2.96 -15.26 -4.69
N GLY A 132 3.68 -16.33 -4.42
CA GLY A 132 4.43 -17.07 -5.43
C GLY A 132 3.50 -17.65 -6.48
N LYS A 133 3.66 -17.25 -7.74
CA LYS A 133 2.83 -17.72 -8.86
C LYS A 133 3.43 -18.95 -9.52
N THR A 134 4.74 -19.02 -9.56
CA THR A 134 5.48 -20.12 -10.23
C THR A 134 6.76 -20.45 -9.46
N GLY A 135 7.42 -21.55 -9.83
CA GLY A 135 8.73 -21.95 -9.33
C GLY A 135 8.79 -22.21 -7.83
N LEU A 136 9.96 -21.97 -7.25
CA LEU A 136 10.19 -22.16 -5.82
C LEU A 136 9.34 -21.22 -4.96
N GLU A 137 9.10 -19.99 -5.41
CA GLU A 137 8.23 -19.05 -4.70
C GLU A 137 6.82 -19.62 -4.47
N SER A 138 6.27 -20.33 -5.47
CA SER A 138 4.96 -20.99 -5.35
C SER A 138 5.00 -22.23 -4.46
N VAL A 139 6.05 -23.05 -4.59
CA VAL A 139 6.20 -24.30 -3.82
C VAL A 139 6.36 -24.02 -2.33
N TYR A 140 7.16 -23.02 -1.97
CA TYR A 140 7.46 -22.65 -0.59
C TYR A 140 6.62 -21.46 -0.08
N GLN A 141 5.52 -21.11 -0.76
CA GLN A 141 4.68 -19.98 -0.40
C GLN A 141 4.28 -19.98 1.08
N LYS A 142 3.89 -21.12 1.64
CA LYS A 142 3.45 -21.23 3.04
C LYS A 142 4.56 -20.92 4.05
N GLU A 143 5.78 -21.31 3.72
CA GLU A 143 6.95 -21.07 4.57
C GLU A 143 7.46 -19.63 4.45
N LEU A 144 7.44 -19.09 3.24
CA LEU A 144 7.97 -17.75 2.93
C LEU A 144 7.05 -16.62 3.34
N HIS A 145 5.73 -16.83 3.30
CA HIS A 145 4.74 -15.78 3.51
C HIS A 145 4.64 -15.28 4.95
N GLY A 146 4.90 -16.16 5.94
CA GLY A 146 4.69 -15.84 7.35
C GLY A 146 3.19 -15.77 7.73
N SER A 147 2.89 -15.02 8.77
CA SER A 147 1.51 -14.83 9.25
C SER A 147 1.23 -13.37 9.53
N HIS A 148 0.08 -12.89 9.05
CA HIS A 148 -0.37 -11.54 9.34
C HIS A 148 -0.69 -11.34 10.82
N GLY A 149 -0.34 -10.17 11.34
CA GLY A 149 -0.89 -9.70 12.61
C GLY A 149 -2.39 -9.39 12.45
N GLN A 150 -3.12 -9.49 13.55
CA GLN A 150 -4.53 -9.10 13.60
C GLN A 150 -4.72 -8.02 14.66
N GLU A 151 -5.43 -6.98 14.29
CA GLU A 151 -5.80 -5.88 15.14
C GLU A 151 -7.32 -5.76 15.20
N ILE A 152 -7.86 -5.61 16.41
CA ILE A 152 -9.27 -5.28 16.62
C ILE A 152 -9.37 -3.77 16.68
N VAL A 153 -10.12 -3.21 15.74
CA VAL A 153 -10.32 -1.77 15.64
C VAL A 153 -11.75 -1.43 16.02
N ALA A 154 -11.94 -0.73 17.13
CA ALA A 154 -13.23 -0.17 17.48
C ALA A 154 -13.46 1.14 16.70
N ILE A 155 -14.56 1.21 15.97
CA ILE A 155 -14.93 2.40 15.19
C ILE A 155 -16.25 2.98 15.71
N ASN A 156 -16.40 4.31 15.65
CA ASN A 156 -17.68 4.97 15.92
C ASN A 156 -18.62 4.88 14.71
N ALA A 157 -19.85 5.37 14.88
CA ALA A 157 -20.85 5.40 13.81
C ALA A 157 -20.43 6.20 12.56
N GLY A 158 -19.46 7.09 12.69
CA GLY A 158 -18.86 7.84 11.57
C GLY A 158 -17.67 7.14 10.90
N GLY A 159 -17.31 5.91 11.34
CA GLY A 159 -16.20 5.15 10.77
C GLY A 159 -14.80 5.52 11.32
N ARG A 160 -14.73 6.42 12.31
CA ARG A 160 -13.46 6.79 12.94
C ARG A 160 -13.02 5.75 13.95
N VAL A 161 -11.74 5.45 13.93
CA VAL A 161 -11.09 4.58 14.92
C VAL A 161 -11.11 5.25 16.30
N ILE A 162 -11.70 4.56 17.30
CA ILE A 162 -11.74 4.98 18.71
C ILE A 162 -10.66 4.27 19.50
N ASN A 163 -10.45 2.98 19.23
CA ASN A 163 -9.50 2.14 19.94
C ASN A 163 -8.90 1.10 19.00
N ARG A 164 -7.67 0.68 19.29
CA ARG A 164 -6.96 -0.40 18.59
C ARG A 164 -6.37 -1.34 19.63
N GLU A 165 -6.58 -2.62 19.42
CA GLU A 165 -6.04 -3.69 20.26
C GLU A 165 -5.42 -4.76 19.38
N ILE A 166 -4.14 -5.04 19.59
CA ILE A 166 -3.42 -6.08 18.85
C ILE A 166 -3.86 -7.44 19.40
N LYS A 167 -4.49 -8.24 18.56
CA LYS A 167 -4.92 -9.60 18.90
C LYS A 167 -3.82 -10.62 18.68
N TYR A 168 -3.13 -10.52 17.55
CA TYR A 168 -1.98 -11.35 17.21
C TYR A 168 -0.89 -10.49 16.58
N ASN A 169 0.35 -10.71 16.98
CA ASN A 169 1.50 -10.08 16.32
C ASN A 169 1.81 -10.78 14.98
N PRO A 170 2.29 -10.03 13.97
CA PRO A 170 2.76 -10.64 12.74
C PRO A 170 3.97 -11.53 13.00
N VAL A 171 4.08 -12.62 12.24
CA VAL A 171 5.24 -13.54 12.27
C VAL A 171 5.88 -13.54 10.89
N GLU A 172 7.17 -13.26 10.85
CA GLU A 172 7.95 -13.28 9.59
C GLU A 172 7.99 -14.69 8.99
N GLY A 173 8.00 -14.75 7.66
CA GLY A 173 8.25 -15.98 6.92
C GLY A 173 9.68 -16.50 7.13
N LYS A 174 9.89 -17.76 6.82
CA LYS A 174 11.23 -18.37 6.85
C LYS A 174 12.13 -17.74 5.78
N LYS A 175 13.40 -17.59 6.12
CA LYS A 175 14.45 -17.11 5.19
C LYS A 175 15.15 -18.29 4.54
#